data_c6478ad6788ed4eb5e4d1d10a95e4285
#
_entry.id   c6478ad6788ed4eb5e4d1d10a95e4285
#
_cell.length_a   1.000
_cell.length_b   1.000
_cell.length_c   1.000
_cell.angle_alpha   90.00
_cell.angle_beta   90.00
_cell.angle_gamma   90.00
#
_symmetry.space_group_name_H-M   'P 1'
#
loop_
_entity.id
_entity.type
_entity.pdbx_description
1 polymer ?
#
loop_
_entity_poly.entity_id
_entity_poly.type
_entity_poly.pdbx_seq_one_letter_code
_entity_poly.pdbx_strand_id
1 'polypeptide(L)'
;MAAAASQTMPSIAQRKTDASDWFRTLRDEICAVFEAIEDAGRDDDGQAGRFARKQWQRDGGGGGEISLMHGRVFEKVGVNISTVFGTFSDDFKGQ
;
A
#
# COMPACT_ATOMS: atom_id res chain seq x y z
N MET A 1 -28.79 7.11 -23.70
CA MET A 1 -27.92 6.41 -22.80
C MET A 1 -27.13 7.34 -21.93
N ALA A 2 -27.41 7.29 -20.68
CA ALA A 2 -26.64 8.09 -19.74
C ALA A 2 -25.16 7.71 -19.78
N ALA A 3 -24.89 6.51 -20.19
CA ALA A 3 -23.50 6.05 -20.25
C ALA A 3 -22.62 6.93 -21.14
N ALA A 4 -23.21 7.59 -22.11
CA ALA A 4 -22.40 8.46 -22.98
C ALA A 4 -21.76 9.59 -22.20
N ALA A 5 -22.43 10.06 -21.16
CA ALA A 5 -21.90 11.13 -20.35
C ALA A 5 -20.66 10.71 -19.58
N SER A 6 -20.52 9.44 -19.32
CA SER A 6 -19.38 8.92 -18.60
C SER A 6 -18.12 8.84 -19.44
N GLN A 7 -18.20 9.25 -20.67
CA GLN A 7 -17.04 9.28 -21.55
C GLN A 7 -16.02 10.33 -21.13
N THR A 8 -16.40 11.22 -20.28
CA THR A 8 -15.46 12.22 -19.78
C THR A 8 -14.32 11.54 -19.04
N MET A 9 -13.11 11.84 -19.45
CA MET A 9 -11.94 11.25 -18.82
C MET A 9 -11.79 11.75 -17.39
N PRO A 10 -11.45 10.90 -16.45
CA PRO A 10 -11.17 11.35 -15.10
C PRO A 10 -10.00 12.33 -15.08
N SER A 11 -10.05 13.26 -14.17
CA SER A 11 -8.93 14.17 -13.96
C SER A 11 -7.73 13.39 -13.44
N ILE A 12 -6.55 14.04 -13.49
CA ILE A 12 -5.36 13.46 -12.91
C ILE A 12 -5.54 13.23 -11.42
N ALA A 13 -6.18 14.17 -10.72
CA ALA A 13 -6.44 14.02 -9.30
C ALA A 13 -7.33 12.81 -9.03
N GLN A 14 -8.36 12.63 -9.84
CA GLN A 14 -9.26 11.48 -9.70
C GLN A 14 -8.52 10.16 -9.93
N ARG A 15 -7.66 10.13 -10.94
CA ARG A 15 -6.87 8.93 -11.23
C ARG A 15 -5.92 8.60 -10.08
N LYS A 16 -5.32 9.60 -9.46
CA LYS A 16 -4.45 9.37 -8.31
C LYS A 16 -5.21 8.81 -7.13
N THR A 17 -6.41 9.32 -6.90
CA THR A 17 -7.26 8.82 -5.83
C THR A 17 -7.65 7.37 -6.10
N ASP A 18 -8.08 7.06 -7.31
CA ASP A 18 -8.49 5.71 -7.67
C ASP A 18 -7.33 4.74 -7.55
N ALA A 19 -6.15 5.14 -7.98
CA ALA A 19 -4.96 4.30 -7.86
C ALA A 19 -4.59 4.07 -6.41
N SER A 20 -4.67 5.10 -5.57
CA SER A 20 -4.37 4.98 -4.16
C SER A 20 -5.34 4.02 -3.48
N ASP A 21 -6.62 4.13 -3.80
CA ASP A 21 -7.63 3.23 -3.25
C ASP A 21 -7.39 1.79 -3.68
N TRP A 22 -7.03 1.61 -4.94
CA TRP A 22 -6.71 0.29 -5.47
C TRP A 22 -5.53 -0.34 -4.73
N PHE A 23 -4.45 0.43 -4.54
CA PHE A 23 -3.27 -0.06 -3.84
C PHE A 23 -3.56 -0.40 -2.39
N ARG A 24 -4.41 0.38 -1.72
CA ARG A 24 -4.82 0.07 -0.35
C ARG A 24 -5.61 -1.23 -0.28
N THR A 25 -6.52 -1.42 -1.22
CA THR A 25 -7.30 -2.65 -1.31
C THR A 25 -6.38 -3.85 -1.53
N LEU A 26 -5.44 -3.71 -2.45
CA LEU A 26 -4.47 -4.77 -2.73
C LEU A 26 -3.63 -5.07 -1.49
N ARG A 27 -3.16 -4.04 -0.81
CA ARG A 27 -2.40 -4.23 0.43
C ARG A 27 -3.22 -5.00 1.45
N ASP A 28 -4.47 -4.63 1.62
CA ASP A 28 -5.33 -5.29 2.61
C ASP A 28 -5.53 -6.76 2.26
N GLU A 29 -5.68 -7.07 0.99
CA GLU A 29 -5.81 -8.46 0.54
C GLU A 29 -4.53 -9.24 0.78
N ILE A 30 -3.38 -8.65 0.50
CA ILE A 30 -2.09 -9.31 0.73
C ILE A 30 -1.90 -9.56 2.22
N CYS A 31 -2.16 -8.57 3.05
CA CYS A 31 -2.05 -8.71 4.50
C CYS A 31 -2.97 -9.80 5.02
N ALA A 32 -4.20 -9.86 4.50
CA ALA A 32 -5.16 -10.87 4.92
C ALA A 32 -4.67 -12.29 4.59
N VAL A 33 -4.04 -12.47 3.44
CA VAL A 33 -3.50 -13.77 3.05
C VAL A 33 -2.41 -14.20 4.04
N PHE A 34 -1.47 -13.31 4.35
CA PHE A 34 -0.40 -13.63 5.28
C PHE A 34 -0.95 -13.90 6.69
N GLU A 35 -1.93 -13.14 7.12
CA GLU A 35 -2.54 -13.37 8.43
C GLU A 35 -3.29 -14.70 8.48
N ALA A 36 -3.93 -15.09 7.38
CA ALA A 36 -4.60 -16.39 7.30
C ALA A 36 -3.61 -17.54 7.40
N ILE A 37 -2.44 -17.39 6.78
CA ILE A 37 -1.38 -18.40 6.88
C ILE A 37 -0.87 -18.46 8.32
N GLU A 38 -0.73 -17.33 8.98
CA GLU A 38 -0.35 -17.29 10.39
C GLU A 38 -1.37 -18.01 11.26
N ASP A 39 -2.66 -17.79 11.00
CA ASP A 39 -3.71 -18.45 11.76
C ASP A 39 -3.69 -19.95 11.57
N ALA A 40 -3.37 -20.42 10.38
CA ALA A 40 -3.28 -21.84 10.08
C ALA A 40 -2.01 -22.49 10.62
N GLY A 41 -1.08 -21.70 11.12
CA GLY A 41 0.17 -22.21 11.68
C GLY A 41 -0.04 -23.00 12.97
N ARG A 42 1.05 -23.58 13.46
CA ARG A 42 0.97 -24.43 14.64
C ARG A 42 0.82 -23.60 15.90
N ASP A 43 -0.04 -24.07 16.77
CA ASP A 43 -0.35 -23.35 18.00
C ASP A 43 0.82 -23.27 18.98
N ASP A 44 1.72 -24.24 18.92
CA ASP A 44 2.85 -24.27 19.83
C ASP A 44 3.94 -23.24 19.51
N ASP A 45 3.79 -22.52 18.40
CA ASP A 45 4.79 -21.57 17.97
C ASP A 45 4.50 -20.14 18.39
N GLY A 46 3.53 -19.95 19.29
CA GLY A 46 3.17 -18.63 19.76
C GLY A 46 1.93 -18.09 19.09
N GLN A 47 1.75 -16.80 19.19
CA GLN A 47 0.57 -16.16 18.64
C GLN A 47 0.71 -15.92 17.15
N ALA A 48 -0.42 -16.06 16.45
CA ALA A 48 -0.48 -15.72 15.04
C ALA A 48 -0.19 -14.23 14.86
N GLY A 49 0.64 -13.93 13.87
CA GLY A 49 1.03 -12.57 13.59
C GLY A 49 -0.13 -11.73 13.06
N ARG A 50 -0.02 -10.44 13.33
CA ARG A 50 -0.95 -9.44 12.81
C ARG A 50 -0.16 -8.24 12.34
N PHE A 51 -0.61 -7.63 11.26
CA PHE A 51 0.05 -6.44 10.74
C PHE A 51 -0.27 -5.23 11.60
N ALA A 52 0.78 -4.50 11.93
CA ALA A 52 0.66 -3.19 12.54
C ALA A 52 1.08 -2.16 11.51
N ARG A 53 0.33 -1.08 11.41
CA ARG A 53 0.57 -0.06 10.39
C ARG A 53 1.25 1.14 11.00
N LYS A 54 2.21 1.68 10.25
CA LYS A 54 2.93 2.87 10.65
C LYS A 54 3.07 3.79 9.45
N GLN A 55 2.70 5.04 9.63
CA GLN A 55 2.88 6.03 8.60
C GLN A 55 4.28 6.61 8.67
N TRP A 56 4.80 6.97 7.53
CA TRP A 56 6.08 7.62 7.42
C TRP A 56 5.98 8.76 6.42
N GLN A 57 6.86 9.74 6.58
CA GLN A 57 6.91 10.89 5.70
C GLN A 57 8.31 11.03 5.16
N ARG A 58 8.39 11.54 3.95
CA ARG A 58 9.65 11.76 3.27
C ARG A 58 9.93 13.25 3.20
N ASP A 59 11.15 13.64 3.51
CA ASP A 59 11.59 15.01 3.31
C ASP A 59 11.48 15.36 1.83
N GLY A 60 10.95 16.52 1.53
CA GLY A 60 10.79 16.93 0.14
C GLY A 60 9.50 16.50 -0.50
N GLY A 61 8.65 15.75 0.20
CA GLY A 61 7.32 15.42 -0.28
C GLY A 61 7.08 13.94 -0.38
N GLY A 62 5.84 13.58 -0.14
CA GLY A 62 5.41 12.21 -0.17
C GLY A 62 5.58 11.50 1.15
N GLY A 63 5.15 10.28 1.16
CA GLY A 63 5.21 9.44 2.34
C GLY A 63 4.53 8.12 2.05
N GLY A 64 4.14 7.44 3.09
CA GLY A 64 3.46 6.19 2.91
C GLY A 64 3.07 5.56 4.21
N GLU A 65 2.66 4.33 4.10
CA GLU A 65 2.26 3.52 5.25
C GLU A 65 2.88 2.15 5.08
N ILE A 66 3.59 1.71 6.10
CA ILE A 66 4.14 0.37 6.11
C ILE A 66 3.32 -0.48 7.07
N SER A 67 2.99 -1.68 6.63
CA SER A 67 2.34 -2.69 7.44
C SER A 67 3.37 -3.75 7.77
N LEU A 68 3.65 -3.93 9.05
CA LEU A 68 4.66 -4.88 9.50
C LEU A 68 4.02 -5.95 10.37
N MET A 69 4.45 -7.17 10.16
CA MET A 69 4.02 -8.29 10.97
C MET A 69 5.24 -9.09 11.42
N HIS A 70 5.23 -9.47 12.69
CA HIS A 70 6.13 -10.47 13.22
C HIS A 70 5.26 -11.60 13.70
N GLY A 71 5.45 -12.79 13.16
CA GLY A 71 4.53 -13.88 13.42
C GLY A 71 5.24 -15.17 13.77
N ARG A 72 4.45 -16.22 13.91
CA ARG A 72 4.96 -17.53 14.27
C ARG A 72 5.33 -18.36 13.05
N VAL A 73 4.72 -18.09 11.90
CA VAL A 73 5.07 -18.74 10.64
C VAL A 73 6.11 -17.90 9.91
N PHE A 74 5.87 -16.61 9.84
CA PHE A 74 6.79 -15.68 9.21
C PHE A 74 7.54 -14.90 10.28
N GLU A 75 8.83 -14.88 10.17
CA GLU A 75 9.64 -14.11 11.10
C GLU A 75 9.32 -12.62 10.98
N LYS A 76 9.24 -12.14 9.74
CA LYS A 76 8.93 -10.73 9.49
C LYS A 76 8.39 -10.57 8.09
N VAL A 77 7.31 -9.83 7.95
CA VAL A 77 6.74 -9.47 6.65
C VAL A 77 6.44 -7.98 6.66
N GLY A 78 6.84 -7.30 5.60
CA GLY A 78 6.53 -5.88 5.43
C GLY A 78 5.81 -5.65 4.11
N VAL A 79 4.73 -4.89 4.17
CA VAL A 79 4.01 -4.44 2.98
C VAL A 79 3.95 -2.93 3.03
N ASN A 80 4.52 -2.29 2.04
CA ASN A 80 4.66 -0.84 2.02
C ASN A 80 3.90 -0.23 0.86
N ILE A 81 3.13 0.81 1.15
CA ILE A 81 2.55 1.67 0.14
C ILE A 81 3.25 3.00 0.25
N SER A 82 3.80 3.48 -0.85
CA SER A 82 4.48 4.76 -0.83
C SER A 82 3.99 5.65 -1.97
N THR A 83 3.96 6.92 -1.68
CA THR A 83 3.71 7.96 -2.66
C THR A 83 4.88 8.91 -2.62
N VAL A 84 5.56 9.05 -3.73
CA VAL A 84 6.70 9.94 -3.85
C VAL A 84 6.36 11.01 -4.85
N PHE A 85 6.46 12.24 -4.43
CA PHE A 85 6.26 13.37 -5.32
C PHE A 85 7.22 14.47 -4.93
N GLY A 86 7.37 15.42 -5.83
CA GLY A 86 8.28 16.51 -5.64
C GLY A 86 8.62 17.11 -6.99
N THR A 87 9.54 18.04 -6.95
CA THR A 87 10.03 18.68 -8.17
C THR A 87 11.24 17.92 -8.67
N PHE A 88 11.24 17.57 -9.94
CA PHE A 88 12.43 16.99 -10.54
C PHE A 88 13.55 18.03 -10.57
N SER A 89 14.77 17.56 -10.40
CA SER A 89 15.92 18.44 -10.56
C SER A 89 16.01 18.94 -12.01
N ASP A 90 16.70 20.07 -12.20
CA ASP A 90 16.84 20.61 -13.54
C ASP A 90 17.55 19.63 -14.47
N ASP A 91 18.56 18.92 -13.95
CA ASP A 91 19.26 17.91 -14.75
C ASP A 91 18.30 16.85 -15.24
N PHE A 92 17.42 16.40 -14.36
CA PHE A 92 16.47 15.36 -14.69
C PHE A 92 15.43 15.87 -15.67
N LYS A 93 14.97 17.10 -15.51
CA LYS A 93 14.00 17.69 -16.43
C LYS A 93 14.58 17.90 -17.82
N GLY A 94 15.86 18.09 -17.92
CA GLY A 94 16.53 18.31 -19.18
C GLY A 94 16.70 17.07 -20.03
N GLN A 95 16.28 15.96 -19.54
CA GLN A 95 16.39 14.69 -20.26
C GLN A 95 15.11 14.33 -21.07
#